data_8adfdf59e5477fdf43c92b254073edc8
#
_entry.id   8adfdf59e5477fdf43c92b254073edc8
#
_cell.length_a   1.000
_cell.length_b   1.000
_cell.length_c   1.000
_cell.angle_alpha   90.00
_cell.angle_beta   90.00
_cell.angle_gamma   90.00
#
_symmetry.space_group_name_H-M   'P 1'
#
loop_
_entity.id
_entity.type
_entity.pdbx_description
1 polymer ?
#
loop_
_entity_poly.entity_id
_entity_poly.type
_entity_poly.pdbx_seq_one_letter_code
_entity_poly.pdbx_strand_id
1 'polypeptide(L)'
;GKAAVREFYEKLGKKYVKALDDMIVLDALICNTDRHYGNFGFLVNNKTNKIVAPAPLFDHGNSLYNFAGRDDLESYDAFSQYADTLLPCVYDDFILEAKKVLTKEHKEHLRKLLQFKFKKHSRYNLPDQRLKYLEKRIHERVQMLLQ
;
A
#
# COMPACT_ATOMS: atom_id res chain seq x y z
N GLY A 1 -4.03 -19.79 2.43
CA GLY A 1 -3.33 -18.70 1.78
C GLY A 1 -4.24 -17.56 1.32
N LYS A 2 -3.75 -16.74 0.41
CA LYS A 2 -4.48 -15.55 -0.08
C LYS A 2 -5.86 -15.85 -0.67
N ALA A 3 -6.02 -16.98 -1.35
CA ALA A 3 -7.30 -17.39 -1.92
C ALA A 3 -8.35 -17.70 -0.83
N ALA A 4 -7.95 -18.35 0.24
CA ALA A 4 -8.82 -18.65 1.38
C ALA A 4 -9.23 -17.38 2.13
N VAL A 5 -8.33 -16.41 2.25
CA VAL A 5 -8.62 -15.10 2.85
C VAL A 5 -9.66 -14.37 2.01
N ARG A 6 -9.47 -14.28 0.70
CA ARG A 6 -10.44 -13.64 -0.20
C ARG A 6 -11.81 -14.29 -0.13
N GLU A 7 -11.87 -15.60 -0.17
CA GLU A 7 -13.12 -16.35 -0.04
C GLU A 7 -13.86 -16.01 1.26
N PHE A 8 -13.13 -15.92 2.37
CA PHE A 8 -13.70 -15.54 3.65
C PHE A 8 -14.29 -14.13 3.61
N TYR A 9 -13.59 -13.15 3.02
CA TYR A 9 -14.08 -11.79 2.85
C TYR A 9 -15.34 -11.74 1.97
N GLU A 10 -15.37 -12.53 0.89
CA GLU A 10 -16.52 -12.63 0.00
C GLU A 10 -17.77 -13.15 0.73
N LYS A 11 -17.60 -14.13 1.61
CA LYS A 11 -18.70 -14.64 2.45
C LYS A 11 -19.25 -13.60 3.42
N LEU A 12 -18.42 -12.69 3.89
CA LEU A 12 -18.86 -11.60 4.79
C LEU A 12 -19.63 -10.49 4.06
N GLY A 13 -19.37 -10.29 2.76
CA GLY A 13 -20.12 -9.34 1.96
C GLY A 13 -19.27 -8.29 1.26
N LYS A 14 -19.94 -7.47 0.44
CA LYS A 14 -19.30 -6.51 -0.47
C LYS A 14 -18.44 -5.46 0.23
N LYS A 15 -18.86 -4.94 1.38
CA LYS A 15 -18.07 -3.94 2.10
C LYS A 15 -16.73 -4.51 2.61
N TYR A 16 -16.70 -5.80 2.91
CA TYR A 16 -15.47 -6.48 3.34
C TYR A 16 -14.54 -6.71 2.17
N VAL A 17 -15.05 -7.15 1.03
CA VAL A 17 -14.26 -7.28 -0.20
C VAL A 17 -13.69 -5.92 -0.62
N LYS A 18 -14.49 -4.86 -0.55
CA LYS A 18 -14.03 -3.50 -0.84
C LYS A 18 -12.87 -3.10 0.06
N ALA A 19 -12.96 -3.37 1.36
CA ALA A 19 -11.88 -3.07 2.31
C ALA A 19 -10.61 -3.84 1.99
N LEU A 20 -10.71 -5.12 1.62
CA LEU A 20 -9.58 -5.93 1.19
C LEU A 20 -8.93 -5.37 -0.07
N ASP A 21 -9.74 -5.04 -1.07
CA ASP A 21 -9.26 -4.50 -2.34
C ASP A 21 -8.62 -3.12 -2.18
N ASP A 22 -9.21 -2.24 -1.37
CA ASP A 22 -8.64 -0.93 -1.03
C ASP A 22 -7.27 -1.08 -0.37
N MET A 23 -7.12 -2.05 0.53
CA MET A 23 -5.84 -2.36 1.18
C MET A 23 -4.79 -2.82 0.17
N ILE A 24 -5.14 -3.71 -0.73
CA ILE A 24 -4.22 -4.23 -1.76
C ILE A 24 -3.73 -3.09 -2.65
N VAL A 25 -4.61 -2.21 -3.07
CA VAL A 25 -4.25 -1.05 -3.90
C VAL A 25 -3.38 -0.06 -3.12
N LEU A 26 -3.74 0.24 -1.88
CA LEU A 26 -2.94 1.11 -1.02
C LEU A 26 -1.53 0.55 -0.81
N ASP A 27 -1.42 -0.72 -0.45
CA ASP A 27 -0.11 -1.35 -0.19
C ASP A 27 0.76 -1.38 -1.46
N ALA A 28 0.16 -1.54 -2.63
CA ALA A 28 0.87 -1.43 -3.90
C ALA A 28 1.37 0.01 -4.16
N LEU A 29 0.58 1.01 -3.80
CA LEU A 29 0.96 2.41 -3.96
C LEU A 29 2.11 2.80 -3.04
N ILE A 30 2.04 2.43 -1.76
CA ILE A 30 3.03 2.82 -0.74
C ILE A 30 4.14 1.80 -0.53
N CYS A 31 4.10 0.68 -1.26
CA CYS A 31 5.06 -0.42 -1.13
C CYS A 31 5.20 -0.92 0.32
N ASN A 32 4.07 -1.31 0.92
CA ASN A 32 4.07 -1.88 2.26
C ASN A 32 4.53 -3.34 2.23
N THR A 33 5.74 -3.59 2.69
CA THR A 33 6.35 -4.92 2.65
C THR A 33 5.95 -5.83 3.81
N ASP A 34 5.18 -5.34 4.77
CA ASP A 34 4.86 -6.07 5.99
C ASP A 34 3.35 -6.24 6.25
N ARG A 35 2.54 -6.27 5.19
CA ARG A 35 1.11 -6.57 5.31
C ARG A 35 0.89 -8.07 5.47
N HIS A 36 1.35 -8.64 6.57
CA HIS A 36 1.05 -10.03 6.92
C HIS A 36 -0.36 -10.16 7.51
N TYR A 37 -0.82 -11.40 7.69
CA TYR A 37 -2.18 -11.67 8.17
C TYR A 37 -2.49 -11.13 9.56
N GLY A 38 -1.49 -10.79 10.37
CA GLY A 38 -1.65 -10.13 11.65
C GLY A 38 -1.85 -8.61 11.60
N ASN A 39 -1.69 -7.99 10.42
CA ASN A 39 -1.74 -6.54 10.24
C ASN A 39 -3.02 -6.04 9.56
N PHE A 40 -4.02 -6.88 9.43
CA PHE A 40 -5.36 -6.50 8.99
C PHE A 40 -6.38 -7.51 9.51
N GLY A 41 -7.64 -7.15 9.52
CA GLY A 41 -8.68 -8.02 10.03
C GLY A 41 -10.01 -7.32 10.24
N PHE A 42 -10.67 -7.65 11.31
CA PHE A 42 -12.04 -7.27 11.56
C PHE A 42 -12.24 -6.69 12.94
N LEU A 43 -13.25 -5.82 13.04
CA LEU A 43 -13.81 -5.42 14.34
C LEU A 43 -14.84 -6.47 14.76
N VAL A 44 -14.74 -6.89 16.00
CA VAL A 44 -15.61 -7.92 16.58
C VAL A 44 -16.36 -7.34 17.78
N ASN A 45 -17.64 -7.64 17.88
CA ASN A 45 -18.42 -7.31 19.07
C ASN A 45 -18.00 -8.24 20.22
N ASN A 46 -17.45 -7.67 21.29
CA ASN A 46 -16.91 -8.43 22.42
C ASN A 46 -17.97 -9.22 23.19
N LYS A 47 -19.24 -8.84 23.09
CA LYS A 47 -20.33 -9.53 23.78
C LYS A 47 -20.85 -10.74 22.99
N THR A 48 -20.86 -10.62 21.66
CA THR A 48 -21.45 -11.65 20.77
C THR A 48 -20.42 -12.44 20.00
N ASN A 49 -19.16 -12.01 19.99
CA ASN A 49 -18.05 -12.55 19.16
C ASN A 49 -18.35 -12.50 17.65
N LYS A 50 -19.29 -11.65 17.23
CA LYS A 50 -19.62 -11.50 15.81
C LYS A 50 -18.80 -10.40 15.16
N ILE A 51 -18.36 -10.64 13.92
CA ILE A 51 -17.72 -9.65 13.08
C ILE A 51 -18.74 -8.57 12.72
N VAL A 52 -18.39 -7.30 12.93
CA VAL A 52 -19.29 -6.16 12.68
C VAL A 52 -18.80 -5.23 11.57
N ALA A 53 -17.50 -5.19 11.31
CA ALA A 53 -16.93 -4.34 10.26
C ALA A 53 -15.51 -4.79 9.90
N PRO A 54 -14.98 -4.40 8.72
CA PRO A 54 -13.54 -4.45 8.49
C PRO A 54 -12.83 -3.55 9.51
N ALA A 55 -11.69 -3.98 10.03
CA ALA A 55 -10.87 -3.12 10.87
C ALA A 55 -10.27 -1.98 10.03
N PRO A 56 -10.14 -0.76 10.58
CA PRO A 56 -9.33 0.27 9.95
C PRO A 56 -7.91 -0.25 9.70
N LEU A 57 -7.29 0.20 8.61
CA LEU A 57 -5.92 -0.20 8.29
C LEU A 57 -4.95 0.37 9.33
N PHE A 58 -3.96 -0.43 9.72
CA PHE A 58 -2.96 -0.08 10.71
C PHE A 58 -1.61 -0.68 10.33
N ASP A 59 -0.57 -0.27 11.05
CA ASP A 59 0.80 -0.76 10.90
C ASP A 59 1.37 -0.58 9.48
N HIS A 60 1.54 0.69 9.09
CA HIS A 60 2.13 1.08 7.80
C HIS A 60 3.64 1.39 7.93
N GLY A 61 4.28 0.99 9.04
CA GLY A 61 5.66 1.35 9.34
C GLY A 61 6.69 0.86 8.32
N ASN A 62 6.42 -0.24 7.63
CA ASN A 62 7.29 -0.81 6.60
C ASN A 62 6.82 -0.42 5.19
N SER A 63 6.54 0.85 5.00
CA SER A 63 6.10 1.44 3.74
C SER A 63 7.06 2.54 3.28
N LEU A 64 6.88 2.97 2.03
CA LEU A 64 7.62 4.11 1.46
C LEU A 64 9.14 3.95 1.58
N TYR A 65 9.62 2.71 1.40
CA TYR A 65 11.05 2.41 1.35
C TYR A 65 11.80 2.84 2.61
N ASN A 66 11.19 2.62 3.77
CA ASN A 66 11.71 3.05 5.07
C ASN A 66 13.12 2.51 5.40
N PHE A 67 13.48 1.33 4.86
CA PHE A 67 14.80 0.73 5.06
C PHE A 67 15.84 1.16 4.01
N ALA A 68 15.47 2.01 3.04
CA ALA A 68 16.44 2.52 2.09
C ALA A 68 17.57 3.25 2.82
N GLY A 69 18.78 2.75 2.66
CA GLY A 69 19.98 3.27 3.31
C GLY A 69 20.70 4.30 2.46
N ARG A 70 21.87 4.71 2.94
CA ARG A 70 22.70 5.73 2.29
C ARG A 70 23.05 5.37 0.84
N ASP A 71 23.43 4.10 0.60
CA ASP A 71 23.84 3.65 -0.73
C ASP A 71 22.65 3.62 -1.69
N ASP A 72 21.47 3.26 -1.19
CA ASP A 72 20.24 3.25 -1.99
C ASP A 72 19.81 4.66 -2.39
N LEU A 73 20.19 5.67 -1.64
CA LEU A 73 19.85 7.07 -1.88
C LEU A 73 20.93 7.86 -2.59
N GLU A 74 22.02 7.20 -3.01
CA GLU A 74 23.13 7.84 -3.70
C GLU A 74 22.69 8.49 -5.02
N SER A 75 21.79 7.85 -5.74
CA SER A 75 21.17 8.35 -6.96
C SER A 75 19.74 7.84 -7.06
N TYR A 76 18.93 8.45 -7.93
CA TYR A 76 17.58 7.94 -8.18
C TYR A 76 17.62 6.54 -8.82
N ASP A 77 18.60 6.26 -9.67
CA ASP A 77 18.73 4.92 -10.27
C ASP A 77 19.02 3.87 -9.19
N ALA A 78 19.91 4.15 -8.23
CA ALA A 78 20.17 3.26 -7.11
C ALA A 78 18.92 3.03 -6.26
N PHE A 79 18.19 4.10 -5.98
CA PHE A 79 16.92 4.03 -5.23
C PHE A 79 15.87 3.20 -5.98
N SER A 80 15.71 3.42 -7.27
CA SER A 80 14.77 2.68 -8.10
C SER A 80 15.11 1.19 -8.16
N GLN A 81 16.39 0.84 -8.29
CA GLN A 81 16.85 -0.56 -8.26
C GLN A 81 16.52 -1.22 -6.92
N TYR A 82 16.80 -0.54 -5.80
CA TYR A 82 16.42 -1.03 -4.47
C TYR A 82 14.92 -1.21 -4.36
N ALA A 83 14.14 -0.20 -4.76
CA ALA A 83 12.69 -0.23 -4.69
C ALA A 83 12.08 -1.41 -5.48
N ASP A 84 12.66 -1.73 -6.63
CA ASP A 84 12.21 -2.83 -7.49
C ASP A 84 12.49 -4.22 -6.90
N THR A 85 13.35 -4.33 -5.90
CA THR A 85 13.61 -5.60 -5.21
C THR A 85 12.54 -5.93 -4.16
N LEU A 86 11.74 -4.96 -3.74
CA LEU A 86 10.80 -5.14 -2.64
C LEU A 86 9.55 -5.87 -3.09
N LEU A 87 9.14 -6.83 -2.28
CA LEU A 87 7.98 -7.68 -2.55
C LEU A 87 6.95 -7.57 -1.42
N PRO A 88 5.66 -7.79 -1.73
CA PRO A 88 4.64 -7.89 -0.69
C PRO A 88 4.84 -9.15 0.16
N CYS A 89 4.30 -9.12 1.37
CA CYS A 89 4.44 -10.22 2.32
C CYS A 89 3.68 -11.49 1.89
N VAL A 90 2.43 -11.34 1.43
CA VAL A 90 1.52 -12.46 1.16
C VAL A 90 1.18 -12.64 -0.32
N TYR A 91 1.71 -11.81 -1.19
CA TYR A 91 1.50 -11.86 -2.65
C TYR A 91 2.85 -11.95 -3.35
N ASP A 92 2.84 -12.27 -4.63
CA ASP A 92 4.07 -12.40 -5.40
C ASP A 92 4.55 -11.06 -5.99
N ASP A 93 3.61 -10.15 -6.27
CA ASP A 93 3.88 -8.86 -6.91
C ASP A 93 2.82 -7.84 -6.53
N PHE A 94 3.27 -6.64 -6.15
CA PHE A 94 2.38 -5.54 -5.73
C PHE A 94 1.46 -5.07 -6.84
N ILE A 95 2.01 -4.79 -8.00
CA ILE A 95 1.29 -4.17 -9.11
C ILE A 95 0.34 -5.17 -9.77
N LEU A 96 0.80 -6.39 -10.01
CA LEU A 96 -0.04 -7.43 -10.61
C LEU A 96 -1.24 -7.74 -9.71
N GLU A 97 -1.04 -7.84 -8.41
CA GLU A 97 -2.13 -8.13 -7.48
C GLU A 97 -3.13 -6.97 -7.40
N ALA A 98 -2.64 -5.73 -7.33
CA ALA A 98 -3.50 -4.56 -7.31
C ALA A 98 -4.32 -4.43 -8.61
N LYS A 99 -3.72 -4.71 -9.76
CA LYS A 99 -4.42 -4.64 -11.06
C LYS A 99 -5.59 -5.62 -11.16
N LYS A 100 -5.54 -6.74 -10.47
CA LYS A 100 -6.67 -7.70 -10.44
C LYS A 100 -7.91 -7.12 -9.76
N VAL A 101 -7.74 -6.17 -8.86
CA VAL A 101 -8.82 -5.63 -8.01
C VAL A 101 -9.10 -4.15 -8.23
N LEU A 102 -8.35 -3.48 -9.11
CA LEU A 102 -8.55 -2.06 -9.42
C LEU A 102 -9.95 -1.80 -9.94
N THR A 103 -10.64 -0.86 -9.28
CA THR A 103 -11.94 -0.35 -9.71
C THR A 103 -11.79 1.00 -10.39
N LYS A 104 -12.87 1.46 -11.03
CA LYS A 104 -12.95 2.82 -11.58
C LYS A 104 -12.70 3.88 -10.51
N GLU A 105 -13.25 3.68 -9.31
CA GLU A 105 -13.06 4.58 -8.17
C GLU A 105 -11.58 4.64 -7.76
N HIS A 106 -10.91 3.49 -7.67
CA HIS A 106 -9.46 3.47 -7.40
C HIS A 106 -8.69 4.29 -8.43
N LYS A 107 -8.99 4.13 -9.70
CA LYS A 107 -8.30 4.88 -10.78
C LYS A 107 -8.54 6.38 -10.68
N GLU A 108 -9.74 6.81 -10.34
CA GLU A 108 -10.05 8.22 -10.13
C GLU A 108 -9.23 8.83 -8.98
N HIS A 109 -9.11 8.11 -7.86
CA HIS A 109 -8.28 8.53 -6.73
C HIS A 109 -6.79 8.55 -7.09
N LEU A 110 -6.31 7.51 -7.79
CA LEU A 110 -4.91 7.43 -8.21
C LEU A 110 -4.52 8.57 -9.14
N ARG A 111 -5.40 8.99 -10.07
CA ARG A 111 -5.13 10.12 -10.97
C ARG A 111 -4.84 11.42 -10.21
N LYS A 112 -5.50 11.64 -9.07
CA LYS A 112 -5.25 12.80 -8.23
C LYS A 112 -3.84 12.83 -7.63
N LEU A 113 -3.18 11.66 -7.54
CA LEU A 113 -1.84 11.53 -7.01
C LEU A 113 -0.73 11.71 -8.06
N LEU A 114 -1.07 11.87 -9.33
CA LEU A 114 -0.08 12.13 -10.39
C LEU A 114 0.74 13.40 -10.17
N GLN A 115 0.20 14.34 -9.40
CA GLN A 115 0.87 15.59 -9.04
C GLN A 115 1.13 15.72 -7.54
N PHE A 116 1.10 14.60 -6.84
CA PHE A 116 1.31 14.57 -5.38
C PHE A 116 2.66 15.16 -5.00
N LYS A 117 2.67 16.00 -3.96
CA LYS A 117 3.87 16.54 -3.33
C LYS A 117 3.74 16.47 -1.82
N PHE A 118 4.82 16.12 -1.13
CA PHE A 118 4.85 16.19 0.32
C PHE A 118 4.82 17.66 0.77
N LYS A 119 3.99 17.95 1.75
CA LYS A 119 4.02 19.22 2.45
C LYS A 119 5.06 19.16 3.55
N LYS A 120 5.95 20.13 3.61
CA LYS A 120 6.95 20.19 4.68
C LYS A 120 6.29 20.62 5.99
N HIS A 121 6.67 19.93 7.05
CA HIS A 121 6.35 20.34 8.42
C HIS A 121 7.31 21.46 8.84
N SER A 122 6.90 22.30 9.80
CA SER A 122 7.74 23.43 10.26
C SER A 122 9.03 22.98 10.96
N ARG A 123 9.07 21.77 11.56
CA ARG A 123 10.20 21.32 12.37
C ARG A 123 10.76 19.95 11.94
N TYR A 124 9.90 19.02 11.52
CA TYR A 124 10.27 17.61 11.35
C TYR A 124 10.02 17.18 9.92
N ASN A 125 11.09 17.03 9.17
CA ASN A 125 11.05 16.59 7.78
C ASN A 125 12.09 15.50 7.53
N LEU A 126 11.79 14.60 6.62
CA LEU A 126 12.81 13.77 6.00
C LEU A 126 13.73 14.65 5.16
N PRO A 127 14.97 14.20 4.89
CA PRO A 127 15.88 14.92 4.00
C PRO A 127 15.24 15.19 2.64
N ASP A 128 15.52 16.35 2.06
CA ASP A 128 14.93 16.80 0.79
C ASP A 128 15.13 15.80 -0.34
N GLN A 129 16.30 15.20 -0.44
CA GLN A 129 16.56 14.19 -1.47
C GLN A 129 15.67 12.97 -1.30
N ARG A 130 15.48 12.49 -0.07
CA ARG A 130 14.58 11.37 0.20
C ARG A 130 13.15 11.71 -0.20
N LEU A 131 12.66 12.90 0.17
CA LEU A 131 11.32 13.35 -0.20
C LEU A 131 11.13 13.40 -1.72
N LYS A 132 12.10 13.93 -2.45
CA LYS A 132 12.07 13.96 -3.93
C LYS A 132 11.99 12.57 -4.53
N TYR A 133 12.78 11.63 -4.03
CA TYR A 133 12.79 10.27 -4.54
C TYR A 133 11.47 9.56 -4.23
N LEU A 134 10.93 9.75 -3.04
CA LEU A 134 9.62 9.21 -2.67
C LEU A 134 8.51 9.77 -3.54
N GLU A 135 8.47 11.07 -3.78
CA GLU A 135 7.48 11.70 -4.67
C GLU A 135 7.55 11.12 -6.08
N LYS A 136 8.74 11.05 -6.63
CA LYS A 136 8.96 10.49 -7.99
C LYS A 136 8.51 9.04 -8.06
N ARG A 137 8.83 8.25 -7.04
CA ARG A 137 8.43 6.83 -7.00
C ARG A 137 6.91 6.67 -6.85
N ILE A 138 6.27 7.51 -6.05
CA ILE A 138 4.80 7.51 -5.94
C ILE A 138 4.17 7.78 -7.31
N HIS A 139 4.65 8.79 -8.05
CA HIS A 139 4.15 9.09 -9.39
C HIS A 139 4.34 7.90 -10.34
N GLU A 140 5.48 7.25 -10.30
CA GLU A 140 5.74 6.06 -11.12
C GLU A 140 4.83 4.89 -10.74
N ARG A 141 4.60 4.64 -9.44
CA ARG A 141 3.68 3.59 -8.97
C ARG A 141 2.25 3.86 -9.44
N VAL A 142 1.80 5.11 -9.36
CA VAL A 142 0.49 5.51 -9.87
C VAL A 142 0.40 5.22 -11.37
N GLN A 143 1.42 5.59 -12.15
CA GLN A 143 1.45 5.31 -13.58
C GLN A 143 1.41 3.81 -13.89
N MET A 144 2.17 3.00 -13.14
CA MET A 144 2.14 1.53 -13.28
C MET A 144 0.75 0.96 -13.02
N LEU A 145 0.06 1.48 -12.00
CA LEU A 145 -1.29 1.03 -11.66
C LEU A 145 -2.34 1.47 -12.68
N LEU A 146 -2.16 2.62 -13.32
CA LEU A 146 -3.11 3.16 -14.30
C LEU A 146 -2.93 2.59 -15.72
N GLN A 147 -1.85 1.92 -16.00
CA GLN A 147 -1.57 1.31 -17.30
C GLN A 147 -2.55 0.22 -17.71
#